data_6554cfce30d985da849786bbc17a37ab
#
_entry.id   6554cfce30d985da849786bbc17a37ab
#
_cell.length_a   1.000
_cell.length_b   1.000
_cell.length_c   1.000
_cell.angle_alpha   90.00
_cell.angle_beta   90.00
_cell.angle_gamma   90.00
#
_symmetry.space_group_name_H-M   'P 1'
#
loop_
_entity.id
_entity.type
_entity.pdbx_description
1 polymer ?
#
loop_
_entity_poly.entity_id
_entity_poly.type
_entity_poly.pdbx_seq_one_letter_code
_entity_poly.pdbx_strand_id
1 'polypeptide(L)'
;MTQSRFTRRRRSLIARIRKLGLQAALVTDESNVTWLTGFTGDSSYLLIGPKLGVLISDTRYTVQISEECDGLDVEIRDARRPMHAAVASVVDAARIDSLGIEAHSTSMATWQQISDAINGVRRSTQIAQVDMVVNQLRAKKDAGEIAEIRLAIRQAERGFAAMASVLESDKTELEVAHELEHLMRRFGAEGPAFEPIVAVGARAALPHARPGSTRIGESGFLLVDWGAKTTGGYRSDLTRILVTRKIPPKLEKIHGVVLNANRQGIKAIRPGATLKSVDRAARRVIENAGYGKFFGHGLGHGIGLDIHEEPRLSPVAEGILEPGMVITVEPGIYIPGWGGVRIEDDVLVTRDGHEVLTSVPKRFEDAVVEIN
;
A
#
# COMPACT_ATOMS: atom_id res chain seq x y z
N MET A 1 0.70 22.02 24.77
CA MET A 1 -0.06 20.86 24.26
C MET A 1 0.49 20.50 22.88
N THR A 2 0.99 19.29 22.73
CA THR A 2 1.50 18.79 21.43
C THR A 2 0.31 18.62 20.50
N GLN A 3 0.34 19.29 19.37
CA GLN A 3 -0.75 19.25 18.41
C GLN A 3 -0.93 17.82 17.86
N SER A 4 -2.16 17.31 17.83
CA SER A 4 -2.51 16.00 17.27
C SER A 4 -1.94 15.84 15.85
N ARG A 5 -1.44 14.62 15.51
CA ARG A 5 -0.96 14.29 14.16
C ARG A 5 -2.01 14.60 13.10
N PHE A 6 -3.27 14.29 13.37
CA PHE A 6 -4.39 14.56 12.46
C PHE A 6 -4.60 16.04 12.20
N THR A 7 -4.49 16.88 13.20
CA THR A 7 -4.58 18.33 13.03
C THR A 7 -3.46 18.87 12.14
N ARG A 8 -2.23 18.34 12.25
CA ARG A 8 -1.12 18.69 11.34
C ARG A 8 -1.42 18.31 9.90
N ARG A 9 -1.91 17.06 9.69
CA ARG A 9 -2.25 16.53 8.38
C ARG A 9 -3.35 17.34 7.71
N ARG A 10 -4.42 17.65 8.44
CA ARG A 10 -5.50 18.54 7.98
C ARG A 10 -5.00 19.93 7.58
N ARG A 11 -4.09 20.54 8.35
CA ARG A 11 -3.48 21.82 7.98
C ARG A 11 -2.65 21.73 6.71
N SER A 12 -1.89 20.65 6.52
CA SER A 12 -1.12 20.43 5.30
C SER A 12 -2.04 20.32 4.08
N LEU A 13 -3.15 19.60 4.19
CA LEU A 13 -4.16 19.51 3.14
C LEU A 13 -4.77 20.89 2.85
N ILE A 14 -5.21 21.64 3.88
CA ILE A 14 -5.77 22.97 3.72
C ILE A 14 -4.81 23.92 2.99
N ALA A 15 -3.50 23.83 3.30
CA ALA A 15 -2.50 24.63 2.59
C ALA A 15 -2.39 24.27 1.09
N ARG A 16 -2.57 23.00 0.75
CA ARG A 16 -2.55 22.54 -0.65
C ARG A 16 -3.79 22.96 -1.42
N ILE A 17 -4.99 22.78 -0.87
CA ILE A 17 -6.23 23.17 -1.53
C ILE A 17 -6.34 24.68 -1.74
N ARG A 18 -5.81 25.48 -0.80
CA ARG A 18 -5.71 26.96 -0.98
C ARG A 18 -4.82 27.34 -2.16
N LYS A 19 -3.70 26.64 -2.37
CA LYS A 19 -2.83 26.88 -3.54
C LYS A 19 -3.52 26.56 -4.86
N LEU A 20 -4.53 25.68 -4.84
CA LEU A 20 -5.38 25.37 -5.99
C LEU A 20 -6.53 26.38 -6.18
N GLY A 21 -6.63 27.39 -5.31
CA GLY A 21 -7.71 28.39 -5.37
C GLY A 21 -9.05 27.89 -4.83
N LEU A 22 -9.06 26.78 -4.08
CA LEU A 22 -10.28 26.17 -3.56
C LEU A 22 -10.54 26.60 -2.10
N GLN A 23 -11.82 26.76 -1.75
CA GLN A 23 -12.26 27.05 -0.38
C GLN A 23 -12.30 25.78 0.49
N ALA A 24 -12.70 24.65 -0.10
CA ALA A 24 -12.80 23.37 0.61
C ALA A 24 -12.48 22.20 -0.31
N ALA A 25 -12.23 21.04 0.29
CA ALA A 25 -12.16 19.76 -0.40
C ALA A 25 -13.08 18.72 0.27
N LEU A 26 -13.72 17.91 -0.54
CA LEU A 26 -14.42 16.71 -0.14
C LEU A 26 -13.49 15.51 -0.37
N VAL A 27 -13.07 14.89 0.73
CA VAL A 27 -12.26 13.67 0.76
C VAL A 27 -13.21 12.49 0.83
N THR A 28 -13.14 11.61 -0.15
CA THR A 28 -14.07 10.47 -0.32
C THR A 28 -13.41 9.12 -0.19
N ASP A 29 -12.08 9.06 -0.29
CA ASP A 29 -11.29 7.85 -0.13
C ASP A 29 -11.17 7.48 1.36
N GLU A 30 -11.49 6.23 1.70
CA GLU A 30 -11.53 5.76 3.10
C GLU A 30 -10.16 5.85 3.79
N SER A 31 -9.08 5.45 3.10
CA SER A 31 -7.73 5.56 3.64
C SER A 31 -7.32 7.01 3.87
N ASN A 32 -7.75 7.93 2.98
CA ASN A 32 -7.50 9.37 3.12
C ASN A 32 -8.30 9.97 4.29
N VAL A 33 -9.57 9.56 4.46
CA VAL A 33 -10.40 9.94 5.62
C VAL A 33 -9.73 9.46 6.91
N THR A 34 -9.35 8.17 6.98
CA THR A 34 -8.63 7.59 8.13
C THR A 34 -7.34 8.35 8.44
N TRP A 35 -6.54 8.64 7.42
CA TRP A 35 -5.27 9.37 7.59
C TRP A 35 -5.46 10.79 8.13
N LEU A 36 -6.55 11.47 7.75
CA LEU A 36 -6.85 12.85 8.16
C LEU A 36 -7.57 12.95 9.50
N THR A 37 -8.29 11.90 9.93
CA THR A 37 -9.21 11.96 11.08
C THR A 37 -8.86 11.00 12.19
N GLY A 38 -8.29 9.84 11.87
CA GLY A 38 -8.15 8.69 12.76
C GLY A 38 -9.34 7.73 12.72
N PHE A 39 -10.41 8.09 12.01
CA PHE A 39 -11.60 7.25 11.89
C PHE A 39 -11.28 5.97 11.11
N THR A 40 -11.59 4.83 11.70
CA THR A 40 -11.29 3.49 11.15
C THR A 40 -12.50 2.80 10.52
N GLY A 41 -13.69 3.45 10.54
CA GLY A 41 -14.89 2.95 9.87
C GLY A 41 -14.91 3.28 8.37
N ASP A 42 -15.90 2.73 7.69
CA ASP A 42 -16.16 2.91 6.26
C ASP A 42 -17.25 3.97 5.97
N SER A 43 -17.59 4.11 4.69
CA SER A 43 -18.79 4.84 4.22
C SER A 43 -18.89 6.29 4.73
N SER A 44 -17.78 6.96 4.94
CA SER A 44 -17.70 8.32 5.48
C SER A 44 -16.88 9.24 4.60
N TYR A 45 -17.27 10.52 4.52
CA TYR A 45 -16.56 11.56 3.79
C TYR A 45 -16.12 12.69 4.73
N LEU A 46 -14.99 13.30 4.43
CA LEU A 46 -14.51 14.46 5.16
C LEU A 46 -14.62 15.72 4.28
N LEU A 47 -15.44 16.69 4.69
CA LEU A 47 -15.45 18.02 4.09
C LEU A 47 -14.53 18.93 4.91
N ILE A 48 -13.48 19.46 4.27
CA ILE A 48 -12.43 20.19 4.97
C ILE A 48 -12.06 21.50 4.26
N GLY A 49 -11.91 22.56 5.06
CA GLY A 49 -11.46 23.89 4.64
C GLY A 49 -10.82 24.66 5.80
N PRO A 50 -10.44 25.94 5.63
CA PRO A 50 -9.70 26.72 6.62
C PRO A 50 -10.36 26.85 8.00
N LYS A 51 -11.69 26.91 8.03
CA LYS A 51 -12.50 26.99 9.25
C LYS A 51 -13.59 25.92 9.28
N LEU A 52 -13.40 24.87 8.52
CA LEU A 52 -14.36 23.81 8.30
C LEU A 52 -13.65 22.47 8.43
N GLY A 53 -14.23 21.58 9.21
CA GLY A 53 -13.82 20.18 9.30
C GLY A 53 -15.02 19.38 9.74
N VAL A 54 -15.74 18.78 8.79
CA VAL A 54 -16.96 18.03 9.03
C VAL A 54 -16.79 16.61 8.53
N LEU A 55 -16.86 15.65 9.44
CA LEU A 55 -16.95 14.23 9.10
C LEU A 55 -18.43 13.87 8.85
N ILE A 56 -18.75 13.48 7.63
CA ILE A 56 -20.09 13.11 7.19
C ILE A 56 -20.18 11.59 7.20
N SER A 57 -21.04 11.02 8.06
CA SER A 57 -21.17 9.58 8.26
C SER A 57 -22.62 9.20 8.49
N ASP A 58 -22.88 7.99 9.01
CA ASP A 58 -24.21 7.53 9.33
C ASP A 58 -24.33 7.00 10.77
N THR A 59 -25.56 6.64 11.15
CA THR A 59 -25.90 6.25 12.52
C THR A 59 -25.17 5.01 13.05
N ARG A 60 -24.58 4.17 12.20
CA ARG A 60 -23.80 3.01 12.61
C ARG A 60 -22.52 3.41 13.36
N TYR A 61 -21.97 4.59 13.05
CA TYR A 61 -20.66 5.04 13.50
C TYR A 61 -20.69 6.14 14.57
N THR A 62 -21.88 6.51 15.11
CA THR A 62 -22.01 7.62 16.07
C THR A 62 -21.09 7.47 17.29
N VAL A 63 -21.04 6.28 17.88
CA VAL A 63 -20.20 5.99 19.05
C VAL A 63 -18.72 5.98 18.65
N GLN A 64 -18.37 5.22 17.61
CA GLN A 64 -17.00 5.09 17.15
C GLN A 64 -16.37 6.45 16.78
N ILE A 65 -17.11 7.34 16.09
CA ILE A 65 -16.63 8.68 15.76
C ILE A 65 -16.35 9.49 17.02
N SER A 66 -17.18 9.38 18.06
CA SER A 66 -16.98 10.09 19.32
C SER A 66 -15.72 9.61 20.08
N GLU A 67 -15.29 8.38 19.86
CA GLU A 67 -14.10 7.79 20.49
C GLU A 67 -12.82 8.05 19.69
N GLU A 68 -12.90 8.04 18.34
CA GLU A 68 -11.75 8.10 17.45
C GLU A 68 -11.43 9.50 16.91
N CYS A 69 -12.43 10.38 16.80
CA CYS A 69 -12.31 11.62 16.03
C CYS A 69 -12.35 12.88 16.90
N ASP A 70 -11.18 13.46 17.16
CA ASP A 70 -11.09 14.74 17.89
C ASP A 70 -11.06 15.96 16.97
N GLY A 71 -11.79 17.02 17.40
CA GLY A 71 -11.69 18.35 16.80
C GLY A 71 -12.25 18.45 15.37
N LEU A 72 -13.32 17.70 15.11
CA LEU A 72 -14.13 17.76 13.91
C LEU A 72 -15.59 17.93 14.29
N ASP A 73 -16.33 18.68 13.49
CA ASP A 73 -17.78 18.63 13.50
C ASP A 73 -18.23 17.34 12.84
N VAL A 74 -19.44 16.86 13.20
CA VAL A 74 -19.96 15.59 12.69
C VAL A 74 -21.36 15.78 12.14
N GLU A 75 -21.58 15.32 10.92
CA GLU A 75 -22.88 15.25 10.27
C GLU A 75 -23.31 13.79 10.17
N ILE A 76 -24.27 13.37 11.00
CA ILE A 76 -24.80 12.01 10.99
C ILE A 76 -26.09 11.98 10.17
N ARG A 77 -26.05 11.29 9.03
CA ARG A 77 -27.23 11.03 8.21
C ARG A 77 -27.98 9.78 8.68
N ASP A 78 -29.29 9.78 8.55
CA ASP A 78 -30.09 8.58 8.70
C ASP A 78 -30.19 7.79 7.37
N ALA A 79 -30.79 6.61 7.44
CA ALA A 79 -30.93 5.71 6.28
C ALA A 79 -31.79 6.29 5.12
N ARG A 80 -32.61 7.32 5.36
CA ARG A 80 -33.47 7.96 4.36
C ARG A 80 -32.73 9.08 3.61
N ARG A 81 -31.65 9.58 4.19
CA ARG A 81 -30.85 10.68 3.62
C ARG A 81 -29.59 10.13 2.95
N PRO A 82 -29.50 10.11 1.62
CA PRO A 82 -28.31 9.61 0.93
C PRO A 82 -27.10 10.51 1.17
N MET A 83 -25.88 9.97 1.01
CA MET A 83 -24.63 10.67 1.28
C MET A 83 -24.50 11.98 0.49
N HIS A 84 -24.85 11.99 -0.78
CA HIS A 84 -24.80 13.19 -1.62
C HIS A 84 -25.69 14.33 -1.12
N ALA A 85 -26.86 14.01 -0.54
CA ALA A 85 -27.74 15.01 0.06
C ALA A 85 -27.19 15.56 1.38
N ALA A 86 -26.53 14.72 2.19
CA ALA A 86 -25.83 15.19 3.39
C ALA A 86 -24.66 16.11 3.04
N VAL A 87 -23.85 15.75 2.05
CA VAL A 87 -22.76 16.59 1.51
C VAL A 87 -23.29 17.93 1.05
N ALA A 88 -24.36 17.95 0.22
CA ALA A 88 -24.96 19.19 -0.30
C ALA A 88 -25.44 20.11 0.80
N SER A 89 -26.08 19.56 1.85
CA SER A 89 -26.52 20.33 3.01
C SER A 89 -25.37 21.00 3.76
N VAL A 90 -24.26 20.25 3.99
CA VAL A 90 -23.08 20.81 4.66
C VAL A 90 -22.40 21.90 3.80
N VAL A 91 -22.31 21.68 2.47
CA VAL A 91 -21.76 22.65 1.51
C VAL A 91 -22.56 23.95 1.53
N ASP A 92 -23.89 23.86 1.53
CA ASP A 92 -24.77 25.03 1.58
C ASP A 92 -24.67 25.77 2.91
N ALA A 93 -24.77 25.06 4.03
CA ALA A 93 -24.65 25.62 5.38
C ALA A 93 -23.30 26.33 5.59
N ALA A 94 -22.22 25.78 5.05
CA ALA A 94 -20.88 26.36 5.11
C ALA A 94 -20.62 27.45 4.05
N ARG A 95 -21.58 27.71 3.15
CA ARG A 95 -21.51 28.70 2.08
C ARG A 95 -20.26 28.56 1.19
N ILE A 96 -19.98 27.33 0.75
CA ILE A 96 -18.80 27.03 -0.07
C ILE A 96 -19.09 27.42 -1.52
N ASP A 97 -18.26 28.30 -2.09
CA ASP A 97 -18.36 28.75 -3.48
C ASP A 97 -17.41 27.99 -4.41
N SER A 98 -16.32 27.38 -3.89
CA SER A 98 -15.42 26.53 -4.67
C SER A 98 -15.01 25.29 -3.87
N LEU A 99 -15.41 24.11 -4.41
CA LEU A 99 -15.21 22.79 -3.80
C LEU A 99 -14.36 21.90 -4.69
N GLY A 100 -13.29 21.33 -4.14
CA GLY A 100 -12.57 20.23 -4.77
C GLY A 100 -13.11 18.87 -4.33
N ILE A 101 -13.26 17.93 -5.25
CA ILE A 101 -13.63 16.53 -4.93
C ILE A 101 -12.52 15.60 -5.42
N GLU A 102 -12.16 14.60 -4.64
CA GLU A 102 -11.16 13.60 -5.03
C GLU A 102 -11.62 12.82 -6.27
N ALA A 103 -10.94 13.03 -7.40
CA ALA A 103 -11.31 12.39 -8.66
C ALA A 103 -10.87 10.92 -8.73
N HIS A 104 -9.75 10.57 -8.08
CA HIS A 104 -9.16 9.24 -8.13
C HIS A 104 -10.04 8.15 -7.49
N SER A 105 -10.71 8.47 -6.38
CA SER A 105 -11.53 7.54 -5.59
C SER A 105 -13.03 7.69 -5.84
N THR A 106 -13.46 8.78 -6.46
CA THR A 106 -14.88 9.07 -6.68
C THR A 106 -15.34 8.52 -8.03
N SER A 107 -16.31 7.59 -8.04
CA SER A 107 -16.90 7.12 -9.29
C SER A 107 -17.62 8.26 -10.03
N MET A 108 -17.73 8.17 -11.35
CA MET A 108 -18.50 9.14 -12.12
C MET A 108 -19.94 9.29 -11.65
N ALA A 109 -20.58 8.18 -11.25
CA ALA A 109 -21.94 8.19 -10.75
C ALA A 109 -22.04 8.95 -9.42
N THR A 110 -21.11 8.70 -8.49
CA THR A 110 -21.03 9.42 -7.20
C THR A 110 -20.75 10.90 -7.42
N TRP A 111 -19.82 11.22 -8.32
CA TRP A 111 -19.52 12.60 -8.71
C TRP A 111 -20.77 13.33 -9.21
N GLN A 112 -21.51 12.73 -10.13
CA GLN A 112 -22.73 13.31 -10.71
C GLN A 112 -23.79 13.52 -9.62
N GLN A 113 -24.04 12.52 -8.76
CA GLN A 113 -25.01 12.63 -7.68
C GLN A 113 -24.66 13.76 -6.70
N ILE A 114 -23.38 13.90 -6.32
CA ILE A 114 -22.93 14.98 -5.45
C ILE A 114 -23.08 16.34 -6.14
N SER A 115 -22.68 16.44 -7.42
CA SER A 115 -22.76 17.67 -8.19
C SER A 115 -24.21 18.14 -8.36
N ASP A 116 -25.12 17.23 -8.72
CA ASP A 116 -26.54 17.53 -8.89
C ASP A 116 -27.19 17.95 -7.55
N ALA A 117 -26.86 17.26 -6.45
CA ALA A 117 -27.36 17.61 -5.14
C ALA A 117 -26.89 18.99 -4.67
N ILE A 118 -25.62 19.32 -4.87
CA ILE A 118 -25.06 20.67 -4.57
C ILE A 118 -25.72 21.72 -5.44
N ASN A 119 -25.82 21.50 -6.74
CA ASN A 119 -26.47 22.44 -7.67
C ASN A 119 -27.94 22.65 -7.37
N GLY A 120 -28.62 21.65 -6.79
CA GLY A 120 -30.02 21.76 -6.34
C GLY A 120 -30.23 22.72 -5.17
N VAL A 121 -29.23 22.86 -4.28
CA VAL A 121 -29.31 23.73 -3.10
C VAL A 121 -28.48 25.00 -3.24
N ARG A 122 -27.33 24.95 -3.95
CA ARG A 122 -26.40 26.07 -4.11
C ARG A 122 -25.76 26.10 -5.49
N ARG A 123 -26.45 26.70 -6.45
CA ARG A 123 -26.01 26.76 -7.87
C ARG A 123 -24.70 27.56 -8.09
N SER A 124 -24.28 28.40 -7.15
CA SER A 124 -23.05 29.19 -7.25
C SER A 124 -21.78 28.41 -6.95
N THR A 125 -21.88 27.20 -6.37
CA THR A 125 -20.71 26.39 -6.01
C THR A 125 -20.03 25.85 -7.27
N GLN A 126 -18.80 26.25 -7.50
CA GLN A 126 -17.95 25.68 -8.54
C GLN A 126 -17.31 24.39 -8.01
N ILE A 127 -17.51 23.29 -8.73
CA ILE A 127 -16.96 21.98 -8.38
C ILE A 127 -15.78 21.69 -9.28
N ALA A 128 -14.62 21.41 -8.71
CA ALA A 128 -13.38 21.08 -9.40
C ALA A 128 -12.88 19.68 -9.00
N GLN A 129 -12.17 19.03 -9.90
CA GLN A 129 -11.44 17.82 -9.58
C GLN A 129 -10.18 18.13 -8.78
N VAL A 130 -9.96 17.38 -7.72
CA VAL A 130 -8.70 17.38 -6.96
C VAL A 130 -8.14 15.98 -7.01
N ASP A 131 -6.96 15.83 -7.61
CA ASP A 131 -6.38 14.52 -7.81
C ASP A 131 -5.15 14.32 -6.94
N MET A 132 -5.06 13.15 -6.28
CA MET A 132 -3.89 12.64 -5.56
C MET A 132 -3.29 13.56 -4.48
N VAL A 133 -3.97 14.65 -4.06
CA VAL A 133 -3.39 15.63 -3.11
C VAL A 133 -3.13 15.01 -1.75
N VAL A 134 -4.07 14.22 -1.23
CA VAL A 134 -3.90 13.52 0.05
C VAL A 134 -2.90 12.37 -0.09
N ASN A 135 -2.96 11.60 -1.18
CA ASN A 135 -2.03 10.51 -1.48
C ASN A 135 -0.57 10.99 -1.54
N GLN A 136 -0.31 12.17 -2.16
CA GLN A 136 1.01 12.81 -2.16
C GLN A 136 1.48 13.23 -0.76
N LEU A 137 0.56 13.63 0.13
CA LEU A 137 0.89 13.92 1.52
C LEU A 137 1.20 12.65 2.31
N ARG A 138 0.46 11.55 2.06
CA ARG A 138 0.65 10.22 2.65
C ARG A 138 1.97 9.58 2.23
N ALA A 139 2.52 9.94 1.08
CA ALA A 139 3.81 9.41 0.61
C ALA A 139 4.92 9.57 1.66
N LYS A 140 4.92 10.65 2.44
CA LYS A 140 5.87 10.90 3.53
C LYS A 140 5.29 10.50 4.88
N LYS A 141 5.78 9.41 5.42
CA LYS A 141 5.35 8.83 6.68
C LYS A 141 5.93 9.60 7.86
N ASP A 142 5.11 9.84 8.87
CA ASP A 142 5.58 10.31 10.16
C ASP A 142 6.11 9.14 11.03
N ALA A 143 6.72 9.44 12.19
CA ALA A 143 7.31 8.43 13.06
C ALA A 143 6.29 7.38 13.53
N GLY A 144 5.02 7.79 13.74
CA GLY A 144 3.97 6.86 14.14
C GLY A 144 3.59 5.89 13.02
N GLU A 145 3.51 6.39 11.79
CA GLU A 145 3.25 5.56 10.59
C GLU A 145 4.38 4.58 10.33
N ILE A 146 5.64 5.02 10.46
CA ILE A 146 6.81 4.15 10.33
C ILE A 146 6.80 3.06 11.41
N ALA A 147 6.39 3.37 12.64
CA ALA A 147 6.27 2.38 13.71
C ALA A 147 5.22 1.31 13.42
N GLU A 148 4.07 1.70 12.83
CA GLU A 148 3.02 0.78 12.38
C GLU A 148 3.50 -0.12 11.23
N ILE A 149 4.18 0.44 10.21
CA ILE A 149 4.76 -0.35 9.11
C ILE A 149 5.77 -1.37 9.66
N ARG A 150 6.63 -0.96 10.59
CA ARG A 150 7.57 -1.90 11.26
C ARG A 150 6.84 -2.99 12.05
N LEU A 151 5.67 -2.68 12.63
CA LEU A 151 4.85 -3.67 13.31
C LEU A 151 4.28 -4.67 12.29
N ALA A 152 3.73 -4.19 11.17
CA ALA A 152 3.23 -5.03 10.08
C ALA A 152 4.33 -5.98 9.55
N ILE A 153 5.54 -5.45 9.30
CA ILE A 153 6.69 -6.25 8.86
C ILE A 153 6.99 -7.36 9.87
N ARG A 154 7.11 -7.03 11.17
CA ARG A 154 7.39 -8.06 12.20
C ARG A 154 6.31 -9.14 12.29
N GLN A 155 5.03 -8.77 12.10
CA GLN A 155 3.92 -9.73 12.09
C GLN A 155 3.99 -10.64 10.86
N ALA A 156 4.28 -10.08 9.69
CA ALA A 156 4.47 -10.81 8.43
C ALA A 156 5.68 -11.77 8.50
N GLU A 157 6.82 -11.31 8.98
CA GLU A 157 8.05 -12.10 9.12
C GLU A 157 7.87 -13.28 10.09
N ARG A 158 7.19 -13.05 11.22
CA ARG A 158 6.90 -14.13 12.19
C ARG A 158 5.93 -15.16 11.62
N GLY A 159 4.90 -14.70 10.88
CA GLY A 159 3.98 -15.58 10.18
C GLY A 159 4.69 -16.46 9.17
N PHE A 160 5.54 -15.86 8.35
CA PHE A 160 6.33 -16.57 7.35
C PHE A 160 7.31 -17.58 7.95
N ALA A 161 8.07 -17.20 8.99
CA ALA A 161 9.00 -18.09 9.65
C ALA A 161 8.30 -19.32 10.27
N ALA A 162 7.13 -19.13 10.89
CA ALA A 162 6.33 -20.20 11.44
C ALA A 162 5.78 -21.12 10.33
N MET A 163 5.26 -20.56 9.24
CA MET A 163 4.77 -21.32 8.08
C MET A 163 5.90 -22.14 7.45
N ALA A 164 7.06 -21.55 7.21
CA ALA A 164 8.20 -22.22 6.59
C ALA A 164 8.72 -23.42 7.45
N SER A 165 8.59 -23.33 8.78
CA SER A 165 9.03 -24.39 9.71
C SER A 165 8.11 -25.64 9.72
N VAL A 166 6.88 -25.51 9.20
CA VAL A 166 5.88 -26.60 9.16
C VAL A 166 5.42 -26.90 7.73
N LEU A 167 6.22 -26.54 6.75
CA LEU A 167 5.90 -26.74 5.35
C LEU A 167 5.97 -28.24 4.98
N GLU A 168 4.89 -28.74 4.41
CA GLU A 168 4.75 -30.15 4.00
C GLU A 168 4.60 -30.25 2.48
N SER A 169 5.12 -31.35 1.92
CA SER A 169 5.17 -31.57 0.48
C SER A 169 3.81 -31.80 -0.17
N ASP A 170 2.84 -32.31 0.57
CA ASP A 170 1.49 -32.64 0.12
C ASP A 170 0.50 -31.47 0.24
N LYS A 171 0.84 -30.42 0.98
CA LYS A 171 0.05 -29.19 1.02
C LYS A 171 -0.03 -28.52 -0.34
N THR A 172 -1.16 -27.93 -0.64
CA THR A 172 -1.40 -27.10 -1.83
C THR A 172 -0.96 -25.66 -1.60
N GLU A 173 -0.76 -24.91 -2.68
CA GLU A 173 -0.52 -23.46 -2.63
C GLU A 173 -1.58 -22.75 -1.78
N LEU A 174 -2.86 -23.12 -1.95
CA LEU A 174 -3.98 -22.51 -1.24
C LEU A 174 -3.94 -22.81 0.27
N GLU A 175 -3.63 -24.04 0.66
CA GLU A 175 -3.51 -24.42 2.08
C GLU A 175 -2.35 -23.66 2.75
N VAL A 176 -1.21 -23.51 2.06
CA VAL A 176 -0.06 -22.74 2.55
C VAL A 176 -0.42 -21.25 2.69
N ALA A 177 -1.14 -20.67 1.72
CA ALA A 177 -1.60 -19.27 1.79
C ALA A 177 -2.52 -19.05 3.00
N HIS A 178 -3.51 -19.90 3.21
CA HIS A 178 -4.42 -19.82 4.36
C HIS A 178 -3.69 -20.02 5.70
N GLU A 179 -2.71 -20.93 5.76
CA GLU A 179 -1.91 -21.13 6.97
C GLU A 179 -1.07 -19.88 7.29
N LEU A 180 -0.46 -19.27 6.27
CA LEU A 180 0.30 -18.02 6.42
C LEU A 180 -0.58 -16.88 6.96
N GLU A 181 -1.78 -16.71 6.40
CA GLU A 181 -2.75 -15.73 6.92
C GLU A 181 -3.12 -15.99 8.39
N HIS A 182 -3.43 -17.25 8.71
CA HIS A 182 -3.77 -17.65 10.08
C HIS A 182 -2.62 -17.35 11.05
N LEU A 183 -1.38 -17.66 10.66
CA LEU A 183 -0.20 -17.42 11.48
C LEU A 183 0.07 -15.91 11.67
N MET A 184 -0.07 -15.09 10.63
CA MET A 184 0.04 -13.62 10.78
C MET A 184 -0.97 -13.08 11.80
N ARG A 185 -2.23 -13.53 11.75
CA ARG A 185 -3.26 -13.17 12.75
C ARG A 185 -2.89 -13.61 14.15
N ARG A 186 -2.34 -14.82 14.33
CA ARG A 186 -1.83 -15.29 15.63
C ARG A 186 -0.71 -14.43 16.18
N PHE A 187 0.07 -13.77 15.32
CA PHE A 187 1.09 -12.81 15.72
C PHE A 187 0.60 -11.37 15.83
N GLY A 188 -0.72 -11.16 15.83
CA GLY A 188 -1.37 -9.90 16.15
C GLY A 188 -1.71 -9.03 14.94
N ALA A 189 -1.56 -9.51 13.70
CA ALA A 189 -2.08 -8.83 12.53
C ALA A 189 -3.61 -8.82 12.53
N GLU A 190 -4.23 -7.77 12.01
CA GLU A 190 -5.65 -7.75 11.69
C GLU A 190 -5.96 -8.77 10.58
N GLY A 191 -5.04 -8.90 9.62
CA GLY A 191 -5.15 -9.81 8.49
C GLY A 191 -3.96 -9.70 7.54
N PRO A 192 -4.04 -10.33 6.37
CA PRO A 192 -3.08 -10.13 5.31
C PRO A 192 -3.23 -8.71 4.74
N ALA A 193 -2.11 -8.14 4.23
CA ALA A 193 -2.10 -6.86 3.53
C ALA A 193 -2.81 -6.94 2.15
N PHE A 194 -2.75 -8.12 1.54
CA PHE A 194 -3.36 -8.55 0.29
C PHE A 194 -3.45 -10.08 0.30
N GLU A 195 -4.16 -10.67 -0.66
CA GLU A 195 -4.24 -12.15 -0.82
C GLU A 195 -2.81 -12.69 -1.08
N PRO A 196 -2.23 -13.52 -0.18
CA PRO A 196 -0.86 -13.98 -0.35
C PRO A 196 -0.68 -14.76 -1.66
N ILE A 197 0.43 -14.54 -2.33
CA ILE A 197 0.82 -15.30 -3.52
C ILE A 197 1.70 -16.46 -3.06
N VAL A 198 1.26 -17.68 -3.34
CA VAL A 198 2.06 -18.90 -3.21
C VAL A 198 2.05 -19.57 -4.57
N ALA A 199 3.21 -19.63 -5.22
CA ALA A 199 3.31 -20.11 -6.59
C ALA A 199 4.44 -21.13 -6.76
N VAL A 200 4.08 -22.39 -7.06
CA VAL A 200 4.98 -23.52 -7.17
C VAL A 200 5.57 -23.63 -8.57
N GLY A 201 6.88 -23.69 -8.69
CA GLY A 201 7.60 -23.99 -9.93
C GLY A 201 7.20 -23.08 -11.10
N ALA A 202 6.64 -23.65 -12.16
CA ALA A 202 6.27 -22.92 -13.37
C ALA A 202 5.19 -21.83 -13.12
N ARG A 203 4.36 -21.99 -12.11
CA ARG A 203 3.34 -21.01 -11.75
C ARG A 203 3.93 -19.71 -11.22
N ALA A 204 5.13 -19.74 -10.65
CA ALA A 204 5.86 -18.54 -10.24
C ALA A 204 6.23 -17.61 -11.42
N ALA A 205 6.04 -18.04 -12.68
CA ALA A 205 6.14 -17.16 -13.85
C ALA A 205 5.00 -16.15 -13.96
N LEU A 206 3.95 -16.28 -13.15
CA LEU A 206 2.83 -15.34 -13.05
C LEU A 206 3.08 -14.40 -11.86
N PRO A 207 3.39 -13.11 -12.07
CA PRO A 207 3.67 -12.16 -10.98
C PRO A 207 2.55 -12.07 -9.94
N HIS A 208 1.29 -12.20 -10.37
CA HIS A 208 0.09 -12.20 -9.54
C HIS A 208 -0.63 -13.56 -9.58
N ALA A 209 0.12 -14.64 -9.38
CA ALA A 209 -0.45 -15.98 -9.32
C ALA A 209 -1.42 -16.09 -8.14
N ARG A 210 -2.63 -16.59 -8.39
CA ARG A 210 -3.54 -16.95 -7.31
C ARG A 210 -3.21 -18.34 -6.80
N PRO A 211 -3.10 -18.56 -5.49
CA PRO A 211 -2.87 -19.88 -4.91
C PRO A 211 -3.93 -20.89 -5.39
N GLY A 212 -3.49 -22.06 -5.80
CA GLY A 212 -4.35 -23.09 -6.35
C GLY A 212 -4.14 -24.47 -5.70
N SER A 213 -4.51 -25.52 -6.44
CA SER A 213 -4.41 -26.91 -6.00
C SER A 213 -3.05 -27.56 -6.27
N THR A 214 -2.08 -26.84 -6.85
CA THR A 214 -0.72 -27.36 -7.08
C THR A 214 -0.06 -27.64 -5.74
N ARG A 215 0.52 -28.83 -5.59
CA ARG A 215 1.17 -29.23 -4.33
C ARG A 215 2.60 -28.72 -4.27
N ILE A 216 3.04 -28.40 -3.05
CA ILE A 216 4.40 -27.89 -2.80
C ILE A 216 5.46 -28.87 -3.32
N GLY A 217 5.24 -30.17 -3.13
CA GLY A 217 6.15 -31.22 -3.59
C GLY A 217 6.23 -31.41 -5.11
N GLU A 218 5.39 -30.76 -5.92
CA GLU A 218 5.42 -30.90 -7.39
C GLU A 218 6.61 -30.16 -8.04
N SER A 219 7.28 -29.26 -7.32
CA SER A 219 8.48 -28.57 -7.82
C SER A 219 9.55 -28.46 -6.73
N GLY A 220 10.79 -28.15 -7.13
CA GLY A 220 11.90 -27.93 -6.21
C GLY A 220 11.92 -26.52 -5.59
N PHE A 221 10.99 -25.63 -5.94
CA PHE A 221 10.91 -24.27 -5.38
C PHE A 221 9.51 -23.70 -5.49
N LEU A 222 9.23 -22.71 -4.65
CA LEU A 222 8.04 -21.87 -4.69
C LEU A 222 8.41 -20.41 -4.42
N LEU A 223 7.62 -19.52 -4.98
CA LEU A 223 7.60 -18.09 -4.67
C LEU A 223 6.50 -17.86 -3.65
N VAL A 224 6.84 -17.15 -2.57
CA VAL A 224 5.88 -16.66 -1.59
C VAL A 224 5.98 -15.14 -1.55
N ASP A 225 4.83 -14.46 -1.73
CA ASP A 225 4.69 -13.03 -1.65
C ASP A 225 3.54 -12.72 -0.68
N TRP A 226 3.84 -11.96 0.36
CA TRP A 226 2.92 -11.77 1.49
C TRP A 226 3.20 -10.45 2.23
N GLY A 227 2.17 -10.00 2.93
CA GLY A 227 2.27 -8.89 3.84
C GLY A 227 1.23 -8.98 4.94
N ALA A 228 1.45 -8.32 6.05
CA ALA A 228 0.49 -8.20 7.14
C ALA A 228 -0.13 -6.80 7.16
N LYS A 229 -1.37 -6.71 7.65
CA LYS A 229 -2.07 -5.47 7.97
C LYS A 229 -2.22 -5.37 9.48
N THR A 230 -1.76 -4.26 10.08
CA THR A 230 -1.95 -4.00 11.50
C THR A 230 -3.39 -3.56 11.80
N THR A 231 -3.79 -3.58 13.06
CA THR A 231 -5.06 -2.99 13.53
C THR A 231 -5.13 -1.48 13.29
N GLY A 232 -3.99 -0.80 13.13
CA GLY A 232 -3.90 0.60 12.69
C GLY A 232 -4.07 0.79 11.18
N GLY A 233 -4.29 -0.28 10.41
CA GLY A 233 -4.51 -0.27 8.96
C GLY A 233 -3.24 -0.28 8.11
N TYR A 234 -2.05 -0.14 8.70
CA TYR A 234 -0.78 -0.09 7.95
C TYR A 234 -0.35 -1.47 7.50
N ARG A 235 0.33 -1.51 6.35
CA ARG A 235 0.68 -2.72 5.61
C ARG A 235 2.17 -2.89 5.46
N SER A 236 2.60 -4.14 5.21
CA SER A 236 3.93 -4.55 4.79
C SER A 236 3.86 -5.35 3.50
N ASP A 237 5.00 -5.51 2.83
CA ASP A 237 5.11 -6.22 1.56
C ASP A 237 6.47 -6.95 1.45
N LEU A 238 6.45 -8.24 1.19
CA LEU A 238 7.66 -9.08 1.14
C LEU A 238 7.49 -10.20 0.13
N THR A 239 8.55 -10.46 -0.65
CA THR A 239 8.62 -11.66 -1.49
C THR A 239 9.90 -12.44 -1.25
N ARG A 240 9.79 -13.76 -1.11
CA ARG A 240 10.93 -14.70 -1.02
C ARG A 240 10.70 -15.94 -1.87
N ILE A 241 11.81 -16.58 -2.20
CA ILE A 241 11.82 -17.93 -2.78
C ILE A 241 12.13 -18.93 -1.67
N LEU A 242 11.39 -20.01 -1.61
CA LEU A 242 11.73 -21.20 -0.84
C LEU A 242 12.14 -22.33 -1.77
N VAL A 243 13.20 -23.05 -1.40
CA VAL A 243 13.74 -24.19 -2.15
C VAL A 243 13.53 -25.45 -1.34
N THR A 244 12.73 -26.37 -1.88
CA THR A 244 12.20 -27.55 -1.16
C THR A 244 12.88 -28.85 -1.55
N ARG A 245 13.70 -28.85 -2.58
CA ARG A 245 14.40 -30.05 -3.09
C ARG A 245 15.74 -29.68 -3.72
N LYS A 246 16.34 -30.65 -4.44
CA LYS A 246 17.58 -30.44 -5.19
C LYS A 246 17.51 -29.16 -6.04
N ILE A 247 18.44 -28.27 -5.81
CA ILE A 247 18.54 -26.97 -6.44
C ILE A 247 18.81 -27.11 -7.94
N PRO A 248 17.93 -26.60 -8.82
CA PRO A 248 18.27 -26.50 -10.24
C PRO A 248 19.33 -25.40 -10.46
N PRO A 249 20.42 -25.65 -11.21
CA PRO A 249 21.45 -24.62 -11.46
C PRO A 249 20.90 -23.32 -12.08
N LYS A 250 19.83 -23.44 -12.86
CA LYS A 250 19.14 -22.28 -13.45
C LYS A 250 18.46 -21.42 -12.39
N LEU A 251 17.88 -22.01 -11.33
CA LEU A 251 17.25 -21.27 -10.23
C LEU A 251 18.28 -20.47 -9.47
N GLU A 252 19.39 -21.07 -9.08
CA GLU A 252 20.48 -20.40 -8.37
C GLU A 252 21.03 -19.21 -9.17
N LYS A 253 21.28 -19.41 -10.48
CA LYS A 253 21.72 -18.33 -11.37
C LYS A 253 20.71 -17.17 -11.42
N ILE A 254 19.42 -17.43 -11.63
CA ILE A 254 18.40 -16.40 -11.74
C ILE A 254 18.20 -15.71 -10.39
N HIS A 255 18.16 -16.43 -9.28
CA HIS A 255 18.10 -15.91 -7.94
C HIS A 255 19.27 -14.94 -7.67
N GLY A 256 20.49 -15.32 -8.02
CA GLY A 256 21.66 -14.46 -7.90
C GLY A 256 21.55 -13.16 -8.69
N VAL A 257 20.99 -13.20 -9.90
CA VAL A 257 20.72 -11.99 -10.71
C VAL A 257 19.68 -11.09 -10.02
N VAL A 258 18.57 -11.66 -9.57
CA VAL A 258 17.48 -10.90 -8.91
C VAL A 258 17.96 -10.34 -7.57
N LEU A 259 18.69 -11.11 -6.78
CA LEU A 259 19.28 -10.64 -5.52
C LEU A 259 20.25 -9.46 -5.75
N ASN A 260 21.07 -9.54 -6.80
CA ASN A 260 21.96 -8.42 -7.14
C ASN A 260 21.16 -7.19 -7.61
N ALA A 261 20.09 -7.39 -8.40
CA ALA A 261 19.20 -6.30 -8.81
C ALA A 261 18.53 -5.62 -7.61
N ASN A 262 17.99 -6.40 -6.65
CA ASN A 262 17.44 -5.89 -5.41
C ASN A 262 18.48 -5.05 -4.63
N ARG A 263 19.70 -5.56 -4.46
CA ARG A 263 20.78 -4.84 -3.77
C ARG A 263 21.17 -3.54 -4.47
N GLN A 264 21.25 -3.52 -5.82
CA GLN A 264 21.56 -2.29 -6.57
C GLN A 264 20.43 -1.28 -6.53
N GLY A 265 19.17 -1.73 -6.57
CA GLY A 265 17.99 -0.88 -6.34
C GLY A 265 18.05 -0.22 -4.97
N ILE A 266 18.21 -1.00 -3.91
CA ILE A 266 18.31 -0.50 -2.52
C ILE A 266 19.48 0.47 -2.38
N LYS A 267 20.66 0.14 -2.91
CA LYS A 267 21.86 1.02 -2.86
C LYS A 267 21.64 2.38 -3.54
N ALA A 268 20.75 2.46 -4.53
CA ALA A 268 20.42 3.70 -5.23
C ALA A 268 19.46 4.60 -4.44
N ILE A 269 18.83 4.10 -3.38
CA ILE A 269 17.88 4.85 -2.57
C ILE A 269 18.61 5.83 -1.67
N ARG A 270 18.31 7.12 -1.87
CA ARG A 270 18.75 8.23 -1.03
C ARG A 270 17.86 9.44 -1.27
N PRO A 271 17.82 10.43 -0.37
CA PRO A 271 17.14 11.69 -0.63
C PRO A 271 17.63 12.34 -1.93
N GLY A 272 16.68 12.83 -2.72
CA GLY A 272 16.96 13.50 -4.01
C GLY A 272 17.24 12.55 -5.18
N ALA A 273 17.35 11.23 -4.99
CA ALA A 273 17.43 10.29 -6.10
C ALA A 273 16.12 10.34 -6.90
N THR A 274 16.20 10.37 -8.23
CA THR A 274 14.99 10.31 -9.06
C THR A 274 14.40 8.91 -9.05
N LEU A 275 13.08 8.81 -9.00
CA LEU A 275 12.34 7.53 -8.96
C LEU A 275 12.78 6.61 -10.10
N LYS A 276 12.90 7.17 -11.31
CA LYS A 276 13.40 6.49 -12.51
C LYS A 276 14.84 5.98 -12.35
N SER A 277 15.72 6.71 -11.65
CA SER A 277 17.12 6.29 -11.48
C SER A 277 17.26 5.08 -10.57
N VAL A 278 16.38 4.95 -9.58
CA VAL A 278 16.33 3.79 -8.66
C VAL A 278 15.86 2.55 -9.41
N ASP A 279 14.76 2.65 -10.17
CA ASP A 279 14.33 1.55 -11.07
C ASP A 279 15.45 1.12 -12.02
N ARG A 280 16.09 2.09 -12.67
CA ARG A 280 17.14 1.80 -13.64
C ARG A 280 18.35 1.07 -13.02
N ALA A 281 18.68 1.35 -11.77
CA ALA A 281 19.80 0.69 -11.08
C ALA A 281 19.58 -0.82 -10.95
N ALA A 282 18.37 -1.25 -10.60
CA ALA A 282 18.01 -2.67 -10.53
C ALA A 282 17.81 -3.28 -11.93
N ARG A 283 17.06 -2.60 -12.79
CA ARG A 283 16.70 -3.07 -14.14
C ARG A 283 17.91 -3.38 -15.00
N ARG A 284 18.94 -2.53 -14.97
CA ARG A 284 20.19 -2.76 -15.71
C ARG A 284 20.91 -4.04 -15.34
N VAL A 285 20.83 -4.49 -14.09
CA VAL A 285 21.41 -5.77 -13.66
C VAL A 285 20.74 -6.93 -14.40
N ILE A 286 19.41 -6.91 -14.46
CA ILE A 286 18.61 -7.94 -15.14
C ILE A 286 18.81 -7.90 -16.65
N GLU A 287 18.87 -6.70 -17.26
CA GLU A 287 19.14 -6.49 -18.68
C GLU A 287 20.52 -7.01 -19.07
N ASN A 288 21.57 -6.63 -18.33
CA ASN A 288 22.95 -7.06 -18.59
C ASN A 288 23.12 -8.59 -18.43
N ALA A 289 22.31 -9.23 -17.62
CA ALA A 289 22.29 -10.69 -17.49
C ALA A 289 21.48 -11.41 -18.62
N GLY A 290 20.90 -10.65 -19.56
CA GLY A 290 20.13 -11.17 -20.70
C GLY A 290 18.66 -11.49 -20.39
N TYR A 291 18.14 -11.05 -19.24
CA TYR A 291 16.77 -11.32 -18.81
C TYR A 291 15.82 -10.12 -18.90
N GLY A 292 16.22 -9.00 -19.49
CA GLY A 292 15.44 -7.74 -19.52
C GLY A 292 13.99 -7.91 -19.98
N LYS A 293 13.73 -8.74 -20.99
CA LYS A 293 12.36 -9.02 -21.49
C LYS A 293 11.46 -9.76 -20.50
N PHE A 294 12.01 -10.27 -19.42
CA PHE A 294 11.30 -11.03 -18.38
C PHE A 294 11.07 -10.22 -17.10
N PHE A 295 11.41 -8.93 -17.09
CA PHE A 295 11.12 -7.99 -16.02
C PHE A 295 10.14 -6.92 -16.52
N GLY A 296 8.85 -7.21 -16.45
CA GLY A 296 7.78 -6.48 -17.11
C GLY A 296 7.07 -5.41 -16.27
N HIS A 297 7.44 -5.20 -14.99
CA HIS A 297 6.80 -4.22 -14.10
C HIS A 297 7.80 -3.17 -13.58
N GLY A 298 7.33 -2.19 -12.81
CA GLY A 298 8.18 -1.24 -12.08
C GLY A 298 8.97 -1.91 -10.97
N LEU A 299 10.01 -1.24 -10.49
CA LEU A 299 10.85 -1.79 -9.40
C LEU A 299 10.12 -1.85 -8.06
N GLY A 300 9.07 -1.04 -7.84
CA GLY A 300 8.34 -1.00 -6.59
C GLY A 300 7.41 0.21 -6.46
N HIS A 301 6.84 0.35 -5.28
CA HIS A 301 5.84 1.35 -4.96
C HIS A 301 5.95 1.79 -3.49
N GLY A 302 5.27 2.87 -3.12
CA GLY A 302 5.06 3.24 -1.73
C GLY A 302 4.09 2.30 -1.04
N ILE A 303 4.21 2.13 0.26
CA ILE A 303 3.28 1.37 1.10
C ILE A 303 2.83 2.22 2.31
N GLY A 304 1.69 1.89 2.88
CA GLY A 304 1.16 2.57 4.05
C GLY A 304 -0.20 2.01 4.46
N LEU A 305 -1.22 2.84 4.49
CA LEU A 305 -2.62 2.43 4.68
C LEU A 305 -3.13 1.62 3.48
N ASP A 306 -2.64 1.94 2.27
CA ASP A 306 -2.87 1.11 1.09
C ASP A 306 -1.62 0.33 0.77
N ILE A 307 -1.80 -0.85 0.16
CA ILE A 307 -0.67 -1.67 -0.28
C ILE A 307 0.12 -0.95 -1.38
N HIS A 308 -0.57 -0.27 -2.27
CA HIS A 308 0.04 0.50 -3.33
C HIS A 308 -0.20 1.99 -3.11
N GLU A 309 0.83 2.71 -2.69
CA GLU A 309 0.84 4.17 -2.53
C GLU A 309 1.87 4.84 -3.44
N GLU A 310 1.86 6.19 -3.44
CA GLU A 310 2.96 6.96 -3.98
C GLU A 310 4.20 6.88 -3.07
N PRO A 311 5.41 6.95 -3.65
CA PRO A 311 5.72 7.07 -5.09
C PRO A 311 5.79 5.70 -5.80
N ARG A 312 5.72 5.71 -7.12
CA ARG A 312 6.02 4.54 -7.96
C ARG A 312 7.49 4.57 -8.42
N LEU A 313 8.19 3.43 -8.33
CA LEU A 313 9.52 3.25 -8.92
C LEU A 313 9.38 2.55 -10.27
N SER A 314 9.50 3.28 -11.37
CA SER A 314 9.33 2.72 -12.72
C SER A 314 10.16 3.46 -13.76
N PRO A 315 10.32 2.91 -14.98
CA PRO A 315 11.07 3.57 -16.05
C PRO A 315 10.50 4.93 -16.48
N VAL A 316 9.22 5.18 -16.23
CA VAL A 316 8.51 6.40 -16.61
C VAL A 316 8.17 7.31 -15.44
N ALA A 317 8.51 6.91 -14.21
CA ALA A 317 8.18 7.66 -13.01
C ALA A 317 8.88 9.02 -12.99
N GLU A 318 8.15 10.05 -12.56
CA GLU A 318 8.66 11.40 -12.35
C GLU A 318 8.72 11.73 -10.86
N GLY A 319 9.68 12.59 -10.47
CA GLY A 319 9.87 13.00 -9.09
C GLY A 319 11.12 12.40 -8.45
N ILE A 320 11.27 12.67 -7.17
CA ILE A 320 12.44 12.30 -6.36
C ILE A 320 12.02 11.62 -5.07
N LEU A 321 12.90 10.82 -4.52
CA LEU A 321 12.75 10.28 -3.17
C LEU A 321 13.00 11.36 -2.11
N GLU A 322 12.15 11.36 -1.09
CA GLU A 322 12.25 12.28 0.03
C GLU A 322 12.27 11.51 1.37
N PRO A 323 12.93 12.04 2.41
CA PRO A 323 12.94 11.41 3.73
C PRO A 323 11.54 11.16 4.26
N GLY A 324 11.32 9.98 4.84
CA GLY A 324 10.03 9.51 5.34
C GLY A 324 9.21 8.70 4.34
N MET A 325 9.61 8.62 3.08
CA MET A 325 8.99 7.68 2.15
C MET A 325 9.37 6.23 2.52
N VAL A 326 8.40 5.33 2.50
CA VAL A 326 8.61 3.87 2.60
C VAL A 326 8.18 3.26 1.29
N ILE A 327 9.06 2.49 0.68
CA ILE A 327 8.90 1.96 -0.68
C ILE A 327 9.32 0.50 -0.75
N THR A 328 8.69 -0.29 -1.61
CA THR A 328 9.14 -1.64 -1.95
C THR A 328 10.28 -1.61 -2.95
N VAL A 329 11.12 -2.64 -2.92
CA VAL A 329 12.17 -2.89 -3.93
C VAL A 329 12.09 -4.36 -4.31
N GLU A 330 11.39 -4.65 -5.40
CA GLU A 330 10.90 -5.97 -5.80
C GLU A 330 11.28 -6.39 -7.24
N PRO A 331 12.54 -6.34 -7.65
CA PRO A 331 12.89 -6.83 -8.98
C PRO A 331 12.52 -8.30 -9.15
N GLY A 332 12.04 -8.66 -10.36
CA GLY A 332 11.64 -10.02 -10.67
C GLY A 332 12.02 -10.45 -12.08
N ILE A 333 12.20 -11.76 -12.27
CA ILE A 333 12.41 -12.41 -13.56
C ILE A 333 11.37 -13.53 -13.69
N TYR A 334 10.49 -13.44 -14.68
CA TYR A 334 9.39 -14.36 -14.90
C TYR A 334 9.49 -15.00 -16.28
N ILE A 335 9.83 -16.32 -16.32
CA ILE A 335 10.08 -17.03 -17.57
C ILE A 335 8.93 -18.01 -17.83
N PRO A 336 8.12 -17.77 -18.87
CA PRO A 336 7.00 -18.66 -19.21
C PRO A 336 7.44 -20.12 -19.35
N GLY A 337 6.66 -21.03 -18.75
CA GLY A 337 6.91 -22.47 -18.78
C GLY A 337 8.05 -22.97 -17.89
N TRP A 338 8.76 -22.04 -17.21
CA TRP A 338 9.82 -22.42 -16.27
C TRP A 338 9.52 -22.01 -14.83
N GLY A 339 9.20 -20.74 -14.60
CA GLY A 339 8.95 -20.17 -13.27
C GLY A 339 9.41 -18.74 -13.15
N GLY A 340 9.36 -18.22 -11.92
CA GLY A 340 9.75 -16.84 -11.60
C GLY A 340 10.52 -16.75 -10.29
N VAL A 341 11.30 -15.68 -10.19
CA VAL A 341 12.01 -15.28 -8.97
C VAL A 341 11.74 -13.80 -8.74
N ARG A 342 11.22 -13.44 -7.58
CA ARG A 342 11.11 -12.09 -7.03
C ARG A 342 11.76 -12.07 -5.66
N ILE A 343 12.48 -11.02 -5.34
CA ILE A 343 13.05 -10.75 -4.01
C ILE A 343 12.70 -9.31 -3.67
N GLU A 344 12.02 -9.12 -2.57
CA GLU A 344 11.41 -7.85 -2.20
C GLU A 344 11.72 -7.45 -0.77
N ASP A 345 11.96 -6.19 -0.57
CA ASP A 345 12.15 -5.57 0.73
C ASP A 345 11.42 -4.24 0.83
N ASP A 346 10.89 -3.94 2.02
CA ASP A 346 10.41 -2.61 2.40
C ASP A 346 11.58 -1.73 2.84
N VAL A 347 11.72 -0.55 2.26
CA VAL A 347 12.85 0.35 2.47
C VAL A 347 12.37 1.75 2.85
N LEU A 348 12.83 2.25 3.99
CA LEU A 348 12.62 3.63 4.44
C LEU A 348 13.71 4.54 3.86
N VAL A 349 13.30 5.64 3.24
CA VAL A 349 14.20 6.74 2.88
C VAL A 349 14.49 7.57 4.14
N THR A 350 15.74 7.55 4.61
CA THR A 350 16.19 8.33 5.77
C THR A 350 16.69 9.71 5.35
N ARG A 351 17.15 10.54 6.31
CA ARG A 351 17.74 11.85 5.99
C ARG A 351 19.05 11.74 5.25
N ASP A 352 19.83 10.67 5.52
CA ASP A 352 21.20 10.51 5.05
C ASP A 352 21.36 9.36 4.03
N GLY A 353 20.29 8.62 3.73
CA GLY A 353 20.32 7.46 2.86
C GLY A 353 19.05 6.63 2.92
N HIS A 354 19.16 5.39 3.34
CA HIS A 354 18.04 4.47 3.48
C HIS A 354 18.25 3.49 4.64
N GLU A 355 17.15 2.87 5.05
CA GLU A 355 17.12 1.75 5.99
C GLU A 355 16.23 0.65 5.42
N VAL A 356 16.73 -0.57 5.33
CA VAL A 356 15.94 -1.75 4.97
C VAL A 356 15.17 -2.16 6.23
N LEU A 357 13.84 -2.19 6.14
CA LEU A 357 12.96 -2.48 7.27
C LEU A 357 12.72 -3.97 7.46
N THR A 358 12.79 -4.74 6.40
CA THR A 358 12.60 -6.20 6.36
C THR A 358 13.87 -6.94 6.76
N SER A 359 13.73 -8.06 7.46
CA SER A 359 14.87 -8.83 8.00
C SER A 359 14.93 -10.28 7.55
N VAL A 360 13.89 -10.79 6.84
CA VAL A 360 13.91 -12.17 6.33
C VAL A 360 15.11 -12.38 5.43
N PRO A 361 15.97 -13.39 5.71
CA PRO A 361 17.14 -13.68 4.89
C PRO A 361 16.79 -13.87 3.42
N LYS A 362 17.69 -13.45 2.53
CA LYS A 362 17.46 -13.47 1.08
C LYS A 362 18.61 -14.02 0.25
N ARG A 363 19.64 -14.58 0.89
CA ARG A 363 20.67 -15.33 0.17
C ARG A 363 20.10 -16.68 -0.25
N PHE A 364 20.68 -17.25 -1.28
CA PHE A 364 20.18 -18.52 -1.82
C PHE A 364 20.29 -19.67 -0.81
N GLU A 365 21.33 -19.67 -0.01
CA GLU A 365 21.56 -20.66 1.04
C GLU A 365 20.49 -20.61 2.15
N ASP A 366 19.96 -19.40 2.40
CA ASP A 366 18.90 -19.16 3.39
C ASP A 366 17.50 -19.54 2.86
N ALA A 367 17.36 -19.75 1.55
CA ALA A 367 16.10 -20.11 0.91
C ALA A 367 15.75 -21.61 1.02
N VAL A 368 16.73 -22.45 1.37
CA VAL A 368 16.55 -23.91 1.46
C VAL A 368 15.77 -24.25 2.72
N VAL A 369 14.65 -24.94 2.56
CA VAL A 369 13.81 -25.41 3.65
C VAL A 369 13.66 -26.93 3.56
N GLU A 370 13.67 -27.60 4.72
CA GLU A 370 13.31 -29.02 4.80
C GLU A 370 11.79 -29.12 4.74
N ILE A 371 11.29 -30.00 3.88
CA ILE A 371 9.85 -30.31 3.79
C ILE A 371 9.64 -31.78 4.16
N ASN A 372 8.62 -32.06 4.95
CA ASN A 372 8.22 -33.41 5.34
C ASN A 372 7.32 -34.08 4.28
#